data_8cb7fb4a11561ed283355432ba963935
#
_entry.id   8cb7fb4a11561ed283355432ba963935
#
_cell.length_a   1.000
_cell.length_b   1.000
_cell.length_c   1.000
_cell.angle_alpha   90.00
_cell.angle_beta   90.00
_cell.angle_gamma   90.00
#
_symmetry.space_group_name_H-M   'P 1'
#
loop_
_entity.id
_entity.type
_entity.pdbx_description
1 polymer ?
#
loop_
_entity_poly.entity_id
_entity_poly.type
_entity_poly.pdbx_seq_one_letter_code
_entity_poly.pdbx_strand_id
1 'polypeptide(L)'
;MAADVAQEAFIRAWRSLPKFRGDAKFSTWIYRITVNTSWTHKARAGRHLAASLDEHTQVPAAIDAENPEFAGEIVELRDRLRQALDRLPDAQREVVVLKDIYGWTHAEIADSMGITVTAAKVRLHRARARLVRDLEESA
;
A
#
# COMPACT_ATOMS: atom_id res chain seq x y z
N MET A 1 0.15 -15.40 14.85
CA MET A 1 0.35 -14.10 14.20
C MET A 1 -0.85 -13.63 13.40
N ALA A 2 -1.39 -14.41 12.51
CA ALA A 2 -2.59 -14.04 11.74
C ALA A 2 -3.83 -13.81 12.61
N ALA A 3 -4.02 -14.62 13.65
CA ALA A 3 -5.13 -14.47 14.59
C ALA A 3 -5.06 -13.17 15.39
N ASP A 4 -3.87 -12.74 15.78
CA ASP A 4 -3.64 -11.49 16.52
C ASP A 4 -3.91 -10.27 15.63
N VAL A 5 -3.51 -10.33 14.37
CA VAL A 5 -3.78 -9.28 13.40
C VAL A 5 -5.28 -9.14 13.16
N ALA A 6 -5.99 -10.24 12.97
CA ALA A 6 -7.44 -10.24 12.77
C ALA A 6 -8.16 -9.65 13.99
N GLN A 7 -7.78 -10.06 15.18
CA GLN A 7 -8.38 -9.56 16.43
C GLN A 7 -8.16 -8.05 16.58
N GLU A 8 -6.95 -7.57 16.36
CA GLU A 8 -6.64 -6.14 16.44
C GLU A 8 -7.38 -5.34 15.36
N ALA A 9 -7.50 -5.89 14.14
CA ALA A 9 -8.26 -5.26 13.07
C ALA A 9 -9.73 -5.10 13.45
N PHE A 10 -10.35 -6.12 14.07
CA PHE A 10 -11.72 -6.03 14.56
C PHE A 10 -11.87 -4.97 15.66
N ILE A 11 -10.93 -4.89 16.58
CA ILE A 11 -10.95 -3.88 17.65
C ILE A 11 -10.85 -2.47 17.05
N ARG A 12 -9.96 -2.26 16.09
CA ARG A 12 -9.80 -0.98 15.40
C ARG A 12 -11.05 -0.62 14.59
N ALA A 13 -11.64 -1.57 13.90
CA ALA A 13 -12.88 -1.39 13.16
C ALA A 13 -14.02 -0.99 14.10
N TRP A 14 -14.17 -1.68 15.21
CA TRP A 14 -15.19 -1.38 16.20
C TRP A 14 -15.06 0.05 16.76
N ARG A 15 -13.83 0.45 17.11
CA ARG A 15 -13.56 1.79 17.64
C ARG A 15 -13.75 2.89 16.58
N SER A 16 -13.50 2.58 15.33
CA SER A 16 -13.57 3.54 14.22
C SER A 16 -14.95 3.58 13.56
N LEU A 17 -15.83 2.64 13.87
CA LEU A 17 -17.14 2.53 13.26
C LEU A 17 -17.96 3.83 13.36
N PRO A 18 -17.97 4.55 14.49
CA PRO A 18 -18.68 5.85 14.59
C PRO A 18 -18.13 6.91 13.63
N LYS A 19 -16.90 6.78 13.16
CA LYS A 19 -16.25 7.70 12.22
C LYS A 19 -16.43 7.29 10.76
N PHE A 20 -17.05 6.16 10.52
CA PHE A 20 -17.34 5.70 9.16
C PHE A 20 -18.39 6.60 8.51
N ARG A 21 -18.00 7.30 7.45
CA ARG A 21 -18.83 8.32 6.79
C ARG A 21 -19.64 7.79 5.61
N GLY A 22 -19.42 6.56 5.18
CA GLY A 22 -20.08 6.02 4.00
C GLY A 22 -19.53 6.51 2.66
N ASP A 23 -18.43 7.25 2.66
CA ASP A 23 -17.78 7.76 1.43
C ASP A 23 -17.15 6.63 0.60
N ALA A 24 -16.83 5.51 1.23
CA ALA A 24 -16.36 4.30 0.59
C ALA A 24 -17.28 3.13 0.96
N LYS A 25 -17.24 2.07 0.17
CA LYS A 25 -17.93 0.84 0.51
C LYS A 25 -17.39 0.29 1.84
N PHE A 26 -18.27 -0.26 2.67
CA PHE A 26 -17.88 -0.85 3.95
C PHE A 26 -16.78 -1.91 3.79
N SER A 27 -16.87 -2.75 2.75
CA SER A 27 -15.86 -3.75 2.44
C SER A 27 -14.47 -3.15 2.18
N THR A 28 -14.41 -2.02 1.47
CA THR A 28 -13.17 -1.30 1.21
C THR A 28 -12.61 -0.70 2.49
N TRP A 29 -13.46 -0.13 3.33
CA TRP A 29 -13.07 0.47 4.59
C TRP A 29 -12.49 -0.56 5.56
N ILE A 30 -13.18 -1.70 5.75
CA ILE A 30 -12.71 -2.76 6.65
C ILE A 30 -11.43 -3.43 6.11
N TYR A 31 -11.34 -3.61 4.81
CA TYR A 31 -10.14 -4.12 4.15
C TYR A 31 -8.93 -3.22 4.43
N ARG A 32 -9.11 -1.92 4.30
CA ARG A 32 -8.05 -0.94 4.57
C ARG A 32 -7.57 -1.00 6.02
N ILE A 33 -8.49 -1.13 6.98
CA ILE A 33 -8.14 -1.30 8.40
C ILE A 33 -7.34 -2.57 8.61
N THR A 34 -7.74 -3.67 7.99
CA THR A 34 -7.06 -4.97 8.11
C THR A 34 -5.65 -4.90 7.56
N VAL A 35 -5.47 -4.34 6.39
CA VAL A 35 -4.16 -4.18 5.76
C VAL A 35 -3.27 -3.27 6.60
N ASN A 36 -3.76 -2.14 7.05
CA ASN A 36 -3.00 -1.21 7.90
C ASN A 36 -2.58 -1.87 9.21
N THR A 37 -3.44 -2.68 9.80
CA THR A 37 -3.14 -3.42 11.02
C THR A 37 -2.05 -4.45 10.77
N SER A 38 -2.13 -5.18 9.67
CA SER A 38 -1.10 -6.16 9.26
C SER A 38 0.26 -5.51 9.10
N TRP A 39 0.33 -4.37 8.42
CA TRP A 39 1.58 -3.64 8.24
C TRP A 39 2.15 -3.12 9.56
N THR A 40 1.29 -2.63 10.44
CA THR A 40 1.71 -2.18 11.79
C THR A 40 2.33 -3.33 12.58
N HIS A 41 1.73 -4.51 12.54
CA HIS A 41 2.28 -5.70 13.21
C HIS A 41 3.63 -6.11 12.64
N LYS A 42 3.80 -6.07 11.33
CA LYS A 42 5.07 -6.36 10.68
C LYS A 42 6.16 -5.36 11.04
N ALA A 43 5.83 -4.08 11.06
CA ALA A 43 6.77 -3.04 11.46
C ALA A 43 7.25 -3.21 12.90
N ARG A 44 6.37 -3.66 13.80
CA ARG A 44 6.72 -3.97 15.20
C ARG A 44 7.53 -5.26 15.34
N ALA A 45 7.22 -6.26 14.52
CA ALA A 45 7.80 -7.61 14.66
C ALA A 45 9.23 -7.70 14.12
N GLY A 46 9.70 -6.77 13.31
CA GLY A 46 11.08 -6.92 12.91
C GLY A 46 11.56 -6.10 11.78
N ARG A 47 11.38 -5.17 11.32
CA ARG A 47 12.28 -4.41 10.43
C ARG A 47 12.74 -5.14 9.15
N HIS A 48 12.04 -6.20 8.75
CA HIS A 48 12.27 -6.90 7.50
C HIS A 48 11.20 -6.58 6.45
N LEU A 49 10.78 -5.32 6.39
CA LEU A 49 9.75 -4.84 5.48
C LEU A 49 10.10 -5.08 4.00
N ALA A 50 11.36 -4.95 3.64
CA ALA A 50 11.82 -5.17 2.28
C ALA A 50 11.57 -6.59 1.78
N ALA A 51 11.79 -7.60 2.63
CA ALA A 51 11.58 -8.99 2.27
C ALA A 51 10.09 -9.38 2.20
N SER A 52 9.23 -8.66 2.92
CA SER A 52 7.80 -8.95 2.95
C SER A 52 6.99 -8.24 1.88
N LEU A 53 7.53 -7.21 1.27
CA LEU A 53 6.85 -6.50 0.17
C LEU A 53 6.70 -7.37 -1.07
N ASP A 54 7.63 -8.27 -1.32
CA ASP A 54 7.59 -9.19 -2.45
C ASP A 54 6.48 -10.23 -2.35
N GLU A 55 6.13 -10.65 -1.13
CA GLU A 55 5.10 -11.65 -0.91
C GLU A 55 3.69 -11.07 -0.83
N HIS A 56 3.56 -9.79 -0.53
CA HIS A 56 2.26 -9.17 -0.21
C HIS A 56 1.80 -8.11 -1.20
N THR A 57 2.53 -7.87 -2.25
CA THR A 57 2.08 -7.01 -3.35
C THR A 57 1.04 -7.71 -4.25
N GLN A 58 0.20 -8.52 -3.68
CA GLN A 58 -1.05 -8.80 -4.34
C GLN A 58 -1.93 -7.55 -4.17
N VAL A 59 -1.77 -6.64 -5.12
CA VAL A 59 -2.77 -5.60 -5.30
C VAL A 59 -4.11 -6.31 -5.40
N PRO A 60 -5.05 -6.06 -4.48
CA PRO A 60 -6.37 -6.66 -4.63
C PRO A 60 -6.86 -6.33 -6.01
N ALA A 61 -7.35 -7.32 -6.70
CA ALA A 61 -7.99 -7.15 -8.00
C ALA A 61 -9.35 -6.45 -7.82
N ALA A 62 -9.34 -5.29 -7.17
CA ALA A 62 -10.52 -4.43 -7.04
C ALA A 62 -10.65 -3.48 -8.24
N ILE A 63 -9.84 -3.69 -9.25
CA ILE A 63 -10.07 -3.07 -10.54
C ILE A 63 -11.08 -3.97 -11.22
N ASP A 64 -12.31 -3.47 -11.32
CA ASP A 64 -13.40 -4.13 -11.99
C ASP A 64 -12.96 -4.71 -13.33
N ALA A 65 -12.80 -6.01 -13.35
CA ALA A 65 -12.56 -6.78 -14.56
C ALA A 65 -13.89 -6.95 -15.35
N GLU A 66 -14.80 -5.99 -15.23
CA GLU A 66 -16.10 -6.08 -15.88
C GLU A 66 -16.05 -5.86 -17.40
N ASN A 67 -14.91 -5.43 -17.92
CA ASN A 67 -14.78 -5.20 -19.35
C ASN A 67 -13.65 -6.07 -19.94
N PRO A 68 -13.98 -7.20 -20.59
CA PRO A 68 -12.97 -8.12 -21.13
C PRO A 68 -12.10 -7.51 -22.23
N GLU A 69 -12.51 -6.42 -22.87
CA GLU A 69 -11.73 -5.74 -23.90
C GLU A 69 -10.49 -5.06 -23.35
N PHE A 70 -10.54 -4.61 -22.08
CA PHE A 70 -9.44 -3.94 -21.41
C PHE A 70 -8.63 -4.84 -20.48
N ALA A 71 -9.07 -6.08 -20.27
CA ALA A 71 -8.43 -6.99 -19.31
C ALA A 71 -6.96 -7.27 -19.67
N GLY A 72 -6.62 -7.42 -20.95
CA GLY A 72 -5.24 -7.64 -21.39
C GLY A 72 -4.33 -6.43 -21.20
N GLU A 73 -4.83 -5.24 -21.52
CA GLU A 73 -4.08 -3.98 -21.34
C GLU A 73 -3.86 -3.67 -19.87
N ILE A 74 -4.85 -3.94 -19.02
CA ILE A 74 -4.75 -3.76 -17.57
C ILE A 74 -3.72 -4.70 -16.97
N VAL A 75 -3.71 -5.97 -17.40
CA VAL A 75 -2.73 -6.96 -16.94
C VAL A 75 -1.32 -6.54 -17.33
N GLU A 76 -1.11 -6.10 -18.56
CA GLU A 76 0.17 -5.61 -19.04
C GLU A 76 0.65 -4.39 -18.25
N LEU A 77 -0.23 -3.42 -18.03
CA LEU A 77 0.08 -2.23 -17.25
C LEU A 77 0.43 -2.58 -15.80
N ARG A 78 -0.31 -3.52 -15.22
CA ARG A 78 -0.03 -4.02 -13.87
C ARG A 78 1.34 -4.66 -13.76
N ASP A 79 1.71 -5.49 -14.73
CA ASP A 79 3.02 -6.13 -14.76
C ASP A 79 4.15 -5.12 -14.91
N ARG A 80 3.97 -4.13 -15.76
CA ARG A 80 4.92 -3.04 -15.95
C ARG A 80 5.09 -2.22 -14.67
N LEU A 81 3.99 -1.91 -13.99
CA LEU A 81 4.02 -1.20 -12.72
C LEU A 81 4.74 -2.01 -11.65
N ARG A 82 4.46 -3.32 -11.57
CA ARG A 82 5.15 -4.21 -10.62
C ARG A 82 6.65 -4.22 -10.86
N GLN A 83 7.09 -4.33 -12.11
CA GLN A 83 8.49 -4.29 -12.47
C GLN A 83 9.14 -2.95 -12.10
N ALA A 84 8.45 -1.84 -12.35
CA ALA A 84 8.94 -0.52 -11.98
C ALA A 84 9.06 -0.36 -10.47
N LEU A 85 8.10 -0.87 -9.69
CA LEU A 85 8.18 -0.89 -8.23
C LEU A 85 9.36 -1.71 -7.73
N ASP A 86 9.62 -2.86 -8.35
CA ASP A 86 10.74 -3.73 -7.97
C ASP A 86 12.11 -3.07 -8.21
N ARG A 87 12.19 -2.16 -9.16
CA ARG A 87 13.41 -1.40 -9.45
C ARG A 87 13.66 -0.24 -8.50
N LEU A 88 12.66 0.19 -7.75
CA LEU A 88 12.85 1.25 -6.77
C LEU A 88 13.74 0.78 -5.62
N PRO A 89 14.58 1.67 -5.06
CA PRO A 89 15.21 1.40 -3.76
C PRO A 89 14.16 1.07 -2.72
N ASP A 90 14.49 0.19 -1.77
CA ASP A 90 13.55 -0.34 -0.78
C ASP A 90 12.76 0.76 -0.05
N ALA A 91 13.45 1.80 0.41
CA ALA A 91 12.81 2.90 1.13
C ALA A 91 11.84 3.71 0.27
N GLN A 92 12.13 3.85 -1.02
CA GLN A 92 11.24 4.53 -1.96
C GLN A 92 10.03 3.66 -2.30
N ARG A 93 10.24 2.37 -2.52
CA ARG A 93 9.15 1.42 -2.75
C ARG A 93 8.19 1.39 -1.58
N GLU A 94 8.72 1.31 -0.38
CA GLU A 94 7.93 1.26 0.85
C GLU A 94 7.01 2.47 0.99
N VAL A 95 7.51 3.67 0.77
CA VAL A 95 6.70 4.88 0.92
C VAL A 95 5.59 4.97 -0.13
N VAL A 96 5.86 4.56 -1.36
CA VAL A 96 4.85 4.51 -2.44
C VAL A 96 3.77 3.48 -2.12
N VAL A 97 4.18 2.29 -1.74
CA VAL A 97 3.24 1.20 -1.42
C VAL A 97 2.34 1.59 -0.25
N LEU A 98 2.91 2.13 0.82
CA LEU A 98 2.13 2.55 1.98
C LEU A 98 1.18 3.70 1.65
N LYS A 99 1.63 4.67 0.87
CA LYS A 99 0.82 5.84 0.55
C LYS A 99 -0.21 5.57 -0.54
N ASP A 100 0.21 5.05 -1.67
CA ASP A 100 -0.62 5.00 -2.87
C ASP A 100 -1.45 3.72 -2.96
N ILE A 101 -0.97 2.62 -2.41
CA ILE A 101 -1.70 1.35 -2.41
C ILE A 101 -2.53 1.20 -1.13
N TYR A 102 -1.93 1.40 0.03
CA TYR A 102 -2.60 1.19 1.31
C TYR A 102 -3.23 2.45 1.91
N GLY A 103 -2.97 3.61 1.34
CA GLY A 103 -3.62 4.86 1.73
C GLY A 103 -3.23 5.40 3.09
N TRP A 104 -2.03 5.10 3.55
CA TRP A 104 -1.51 5.66 4.80
C TRP A 104 -1.34 7.18 4.70
N THR A 105 -1.46 7.86 5.81
CA THR A 105 -1.12 9.28 5.88
C THR A 105 0.40 9.46 5.92
N HIS A 106 0.87 10.64 5.55
CA HIS A 106 2.30 10.96 5.66
C HIS A 106 2.81 10.84 7.11
N ALA A 107 1.96 11.21 8.08
CA ALA A 107 2.29 11.09 9.50
C ALA A 107 2.46 9.63 9.92
N GLU A 108 1.57 8.75 9.48
CA GLU A 108 1.67 7.31 9.76
C GLU A 108 2.93 6.69 9.17
N ILE A 109 3.25 7.07 7.92
CA ILE A 109 4.46 6.60 7.23
C ILE A 109 5.70 7.10 7.96
N ALA A 110 5.74 8.38 8.30
CA ALA A 110 6.86 8.99 9.01
C ALA A 110 7.12 8.29 10.34
N ASP A 111 6.09 8.02 11.09
CA ASP A 111 6.17 7.32 12.37
C ASP A 111 6.69 5.90 12.20
N SER A 112 6.16 5.16 11.24
CA SER A 112 6.58 3.79 10.94
C SER A 112 8.03 3.70 10.48
N MET A 113 8.49 4.65 9.69
CA MET A 113 9.85 4.65 9.13
C MET A 113 10.87 5.36 10.01
N GLY A 114 10.44 6.00 11.09
CA GLY A 114 11.34 6.74 11.97
C GLY A 114 11.92 8.00 11.33
N ILE A 115 11.16 8.66 10.47
CA ILE A 115 11.56 9.87 9.75
C ILE A 115 10.56 11.00 10.02
N THR A 116 10.90 12.21 9.59
CA THR A 116 9.98 13.34 9.67
C THR A 116 8.90 13.26 8.60
N VAL A 117 7.78 13.94 8.81
CA VAL A 117 6.71 14.06 7.81
C VAL A 117 7.24 14.70 6.52
N THR A 118 8.07 15.72 6.64
CA THR A 118 8.71 16.38 5.48
C THR A 118 9.59 15.39 4.71
N ALA A 119 10.39 14.59 5.41
CA ALA A 119 11.21 13.56 4.77
C ALA A 119 10.38 12.51 4.05
N ALA A 120 9.25 12.10 4.65
CA ALA A 120 8.32 11.16 4.01
C ALA A 120 7.75 11.75 2.71
N LYS A 121 7.32 13.00 2.72
CA LYS A 121 6.82 13.70 1.52
C LYS A 121 7.87 13.79 0.42
N VAL A 122 9.08 14.16 0.76
CA VAL A 122 10.20 14.25 -0.20
C VAL A 122 10.51 12.89 -0.81
N ARG A 123 10.57 11.87 0.03
CA ARG A 123 10.83 10.49 -0.42
C ARG A 123 9.75 10.00 -1.36
N LEU A 124 8.50 10.25 -1.03
CA LEU A 124 7.36 9.90 -1.89
C LEU A 124 7.42 10.61 -3.25
N HIS A 125 7.74 11.91 -3.25
CA HIS A 125 7.88 12.67 -4.47
C HIS A 125 8.96 12.09 -5.39
N ARG A 126 10.13 11.79 -4.83
CA ARG A 126 11.23 11.18 -5.58
C ARG A 126 10.90 9.80 -6.10
N ALA A 127 10.21 8.99 -5.29
CA ALA A 127 9.78 7.66 -5.66
C ALA A 127 8.79 7.69 -6.83
N ARG A 128 7.79 8.57 -6.77
CA ARG A 128 6.82 8.74 -7.85
C ARG A 128 7.47 9.23 -9.14
N ALA A 129 8.38 10.19 -9.04
CA ALA A 129 9.09 10.72 -10.20
C ALA A 129 9.90 9.61 -10.90
N ARG A 130 10.54 8.76 -10.14
CA ARG A 130 11.29 7.63 -10.69
C ARG A 130 10.38 6.58 -11.32
N LEU A 131 9.25 6.28 -10.70
CA LEU A 131 8.26 5.36 -11.26
C LEU A 131 7.74 5.85 -12.61
N VAL A 132 7.37 7.12 -12.70
CA VAL A 132 6.88 7.72 -13.95
C VAL A 132 7.93 7.59 -15.05
N ARG A 133 9.17 7.92 -14.74
CA ARG A 133 10.27 7.81 -15.69
C ARG A 133 10.49 6.37 -16.17
N ASP A 134 10.54 5.41 -15.23
CA ASP A 134 10.72 4.00 -15.55
C ASP A 134 9.57 3.45 -16.40
N LEU A 135 8.34 3.88 -16.13
CA LEU A 135 7.16 3.50 -16.91
C LEU A 135 7.19 4.10 -18.32
N GLU A 136 7.63 5.34 -18.46
CA GLU A 136 7.79 5.98 -19.78
C GLU A 136 8.85 5.29 -20.63
N GLU A 137 9.98 4.93 -20.04
CA GLU A 137 11.06 4.25 -20.72
C GLU A 137 10.71 2.81 -21.14
N SER A 138 9.81 2.16 -20.44
CA SER A 138 9.35 0.80 -20.73
C SER A 138 8.17 0.73 -21.70
N ALA A 139 7.62 1.86 -22.07
CA ALA A 139 6.46 1.94 -22.97
C ALA A 139 6.81 1.63 -24.44
#